data_8987255fdf2acd34a12d5810f97d4c49
#
_entry.id   8987255fdf2acd34a12d5810f97d4c49
#
_cell.length_a   1.000
_cell.length_b   1.000
_cell.length_c   1.000
_cell.angle_alpha   90.00
_cell.angle_beta   90.00
_cell.angle_gamma   90.00
#
_symmetry.space_group_name_H-M   'P 1'
#
loop_
_entity.id
_entity.type
_entity.pdbx_description
1 polymer ?
#
loop_
_entity_poly.entity_id
_entity_poly.type
_entity_poly.pdbx_seq_one_letter_code
_entity_poly.pdbx_strand_id
1 'polypeptide(L)'
;MLAVIVVLCVATTAMPAQETKPPEVSAGELVRLTVANEVAAANHPELHHMFRSRRQTPKGSQTRIYVETNQALAGMLIAINDRPLTPEQQSAESNHLASLINNPEQLRKKAAREKEDEDRSLRIVKALPDAFCYEYAGTESGAAGLGKTGDPLVRLNFKPNPAYIPPSRVEQVLTGMKGELLIDPQTLRLARIDGTLFQEVTFGWGILGHLDKGGHFRVQQGNLGLGDGAWGITEMNLNMSGKILMFKSLSFVSNEVLSDFHLLPSKLTFAQGVQILKTEEEKLAHDDHAPDSAEAKKDQSN
;
A
#
# COMPACT_ATOMS: atom_id res chain seq x y z
N MET A 1 73.61 8.63 9.04
CA MET A 1 72.29 8.42 9.64
C MET A 1 71.29 8.25 8.49
N LEU A 2 70.86 7.00 8.23
CA LEU A 2 69.99 6.62 7.13
C LEU A 2 68.53 6.49 7.71
N ALA A 3 67.63 7.28 7.25
CA ALA A 3 66.18 7.19 7.62
C ALA A 3 65.53 6.24 6.65
N VAL A 4 65.04 5.11 7.16
CA VAL A 4 64.19 4.14 6.41
C VAL A 4 62.77 4.57 6.51
N ILE A 5 62.15 4.95 5.36
CA ILE A 5 60.72 5.21 5.23
C ILE A 5 60.03 3.87 4.93
N VAL A 6 59.25 3.36 5.88
CA VAL A 6 58.36 2.21 5.68
C VAL A 6 57.05 2.71 5.10
N VAL A 7 56.80 2.42 3.82
CA VAL A 7 55.53 2.66 3.16
C VAL A 7 54.57 1.49 3.51
N LEU A 8 53.57 1.78 4.31
CA LEU A 8 52.50 0.82 4.65
C LEU A 8 51.48 0.80 3.50
N CYS A 9 51.54 -0.20 2.61
CA CYS A 9 50.47 -0.44 1.64
C CYS A 9 49.25 -1.04 2.34
N VAL A 10 48.19 -0.22 2.53
CA VAL A 10 46.87 -0.72 2.94
C VAL A 10 46.21 -1.32 1.71
N ALA A 11 46.19 -2.64 1.62
CA ALA A 11 45.42 -3.36 0.61
C ALA A 11 43.94 -3.32 1.02
N THR A 12 43.14 -2.49 0.35
CA THR A 12 41.70 -2.53 0.42
C THR A 12 41.21 -3.77 -0.33
N THR A 13 40.91 -4.84 0.42
CA THR A 13 40.22 -6.00 -0.12
C THR A 13 38.76 -5.60 -0.41
N ALA A 14 38.44 -5.37 -1.70
CA ALA A 14 37.04 -5.31 -2.15
C ALA A 14 36.42 -6.66 -1.86
N MET A 15 35.44 -6.69 -0.94
CA MET A 15 34.57 -7.88 -0.76
C MET A 15 33.82 -8.12 -2.08
N PRO A 16 33.90 -9.33 -2.66
CA PRO A 16 33.05 -9.67 -3.79
C PRO A 16 31.59 -9.58 -3.34
N ALA A 17 30.78 -8.86 -4.10
CA ALA A 17 29.32 -8.92 -3.94
C ALA A 17 28.92 -10.39 -4.06
N GLN A 18 28.25 -10.95 -3.04
CA GLN A 18 27.70 -12.28 -3.11
C GLN A 18 26.68 -12.30 -4.25
N GLU A 19 27.03 -12.94 -5.36
CA GLU A 19 26.08 -13.35 -6.37
C GLU A 19 25.12 -14.35 -5.72
N THR A 20 23.96 -13.87 -5.31
CA THR A 20 22.88 -14.74 -4.86
C THR A 20 22.47 -15.61 -6.05
N LYS A 21 22.66 -16.93 -5.91
CA LYS A 21 22.24 -17.92 -6.90
C LYS A 21 20.78 -17.63 -7.28
N PRO A 22 20.45 -17.52 -8.59
CA PRO A 22 19.06 -17.32 -8.99
C PRO A 22 18.15 -18.40 -8.37
N PRO A 23 16.91 -18.07 -7.98
CA PRO A 23 15.96 -19.06 -7.52
C PRO A 23 15.87 -20.23 -8.52
N GLU A 24 15.66 -21.46 -8.03
CA GLU A 24 15.58 -22.65 -8.87
C GLU A 24 14.37 -22.66 -9.84
N VAL A 25 13.43 -21.71 -9.64
CA VAL A 25 12.23 -21.52 -10.46
C VAL A 25 12.39 -20.34 -11.42
N SER A 26 11.70 -20.37 -12.56
CA SER A 26 11.69 -19.23 -13.49
C SER A 26 11.03 -17.99 -12.85
N ALA A 27 11.37 -16.78 -13.34
CA ALA A 27 10.78 -15.53 -12.85
C ALA A 27 9.24 -15.54 -12.98
N GLY A 28 8.70 -16.04 -14.09
CA GLY A 28 7.25 -16.17 -14.29
C GLY A 28 6.59 -17.17 -13.34
N GLU A 29 7.27 -18.27 -13.01
CA GLU A 29 6.76 -19.23 -12.04
C GLU A 29 6.77 -18.68 -10.62
N LEU A 30 7.80 -17.93 -10.23
CA LEU A 30 7.84 -17.24 -8.94
C LEU A 30 6.65 -16.28 -8.81
N VAL A 31 6.34 -15.49 -9.84
CA VAL A 31 5.17 -14.60 -9.84
C VAL A 31 3.86 -15.40 -9.73
N ARG A 32 3.74 -16.53 -10.42
CA ARG A 32 2.53 -17.37 -10.36
C ARG A 32 2.30 -17.90 -8.95
N LEU A 33 3.34 -18.41 -8.28
CA LEU A 33 3.27 -18.88 -6.90
C LEU A 33 2.92 -17.74 -5.93
N THR A 34 3.55 -16.58 -6.10
CA THR A 34 3.27 -15.39 -5.30
C THR A 34 1.82 -14.93 -5.45
N VAL A 35 1.32 -14.82 -6.67
CA VAL A 35 -0.07 -14.43 -6.93
C VAL A 35 -1.06 -15.44 -6.35
N ALA A 36 -0.78 -16.74 -6.45
CA ALA A 36 -1.63 -17.76 -5.83
C ALA A 36 -1.71 -17.56 -4.31
N ASN A 37 -0.60 -17.24 -3.67
CA ASN A 37 -0.55 -16.98 -2.23
C ASN A 37 -1.26 -15.66 -1.84
N GLU A 38 -1.08 -14.57 -2.62
CA GLU A 38 -1.83 -13.31 -2.40
C GLU A 38 -3.35 -13.52 -2.51
N VAL A 39 -3.80 -14.30 -3.51
CA VAL A 39 -5.22 -14.64 -3.68
C VAL A 39 -5.73 -15.48 -2.52
N ALA A 40 -4.94 -16.44 -2.02
CA ALA A 40 -5.31 -17.24 -0.85
C ALA A 40 -5.43 -16.36 0.40
N ALA A 41 -4.46 -15.46 0.64
CA ALA A 41 -4.48 -14.53 1.76
C ALA A 41 -5.70 -13.58 1.72
N ALA A 42 -6.06 -13.06 0.54
CA ALA A 42 -7.23 -12.20 0.38
C ALA A 42 -8.57 -12.93 0.65
N ASN A 43 -8.64 -14.23 0.38
CA ASN A 43 -9.86 -15.03 0.61
C ASN A 43 -10.03 -15.52 2.06
N HIS A 44 -8.99 -15.40 2.89
CA HIS A 44 -8.98 -15.86 4.28
C HIS A 44 -8.47 -14.75 5.22
N PRO A 45 -9.21 -13.65 5.37
CA PRO A 45 -8.85 -12.61 6.32
C PRO A 45 -9.07 -13.13 7.75
N GLU A 46 -8.08 -13.82 8.31
CA GLU A 46 -8.17 -14.34 9.69
C GLU A 46 -8.00 -13.26 10.74
N LEU A 47 -7.39 -12.14 10.36
CA LEU A 47 -7.04 -11.04 11.25
C LEU A 47 -7.70 -9.76 10.79
N HIS A 48 -8.36 -9.09 11.71
CA HIS A 48 -8.84 -7.72 11.53
C HIS A 48 -7.85 -6.73 12.14
N HIS A 49 -7.72 -5.57 11.51
CA HIS A 49 -6.81 -4.53 11.95
C HIS A 49 -7.53 -3.20 12.18
N MET A 50 -6.97 -2.44 13.10
CA MET A 50 -7.09 -0.99 13.11
C MET A 50 -5.81 -0.42 12.51
N PHE A 51 -5.93 0.62 11.69
CA PHE A 51 -4.77 1.29 11.11
C PHE A 51 -5.09 2.75 10.80
N ARG A 52 -4.04 3.55 10.68
CA ARG A 52 -4.11 4.94 10.24
C ARG A 52 -3.78 5.02 8.74
N SER A 53 -4.55 5.81 7.99
CA SER A 53 -4.26 6.16 6.61
C SER A 53 -4.12 7.67 6.48
N ARG A 54 -3.02 8.14 5.90
CA ARG A 54 -2.82 9.52 5.48
C ARG A 54 -2.78 9.57 3.96
N ARG A 55 -3.83 10.13 3.37
CA ARG A 55 -3.97 10.28 1.92
C ARG A 55 -3.77 11.72 1.50
N GLN A 56 -2.77 11.94 0.64
CA GLN A 56 -2.45 13.22 0.00
C GLN A 56 -2.99 13.24 -1.43
N THR A 57 -3.67 14.32 -1.81
CA THR A 57 -4.15 14.58 -3.17
C THR A 57 -3.83 16.03 -3.54
N PRO A 58 -4.01 16.48 -4.81
CA PRO A 58 -3.89 17.89 -5.17
C PRO A 58 -4.82 18.84 -4.40
N LYS A 59 -5.87 18.30 -3.75
CA LYS A 59 -6.83 19.07 -2.95
C LYS A 59 -6.45 19.18 -1.48
N GLY A 60 -5.36 18.57 -1.07
CA GLY A 60 -4.89 18.51 0.32
C GLY A 60 -4.77 17.10 0.88
N SER A 61 -4.45 17.00 2.17
CA SER A 61 -4.35 15.73 2.87
C SER A 61 -5.55 15.46 3.76
N GLN A 62 -5.85 14.18 3.94
CA GLN A 62 -6.79 13.65 4.92
C GLN A 62 -6.15 12.51 5.68
N THR A 63 -6.27 12.52 7.00
CA THR A 63 -5.89 11.39 7.85
C THR A 63 -7.14 10.76 8.45
N ARG A 64 -7.24 9.45 8.31
CA ARG A 64 -8.32 8.63 8.85
C ARG A 64 -7.77 7.50 9.69
N ILE A 65 -8.53 7.08 10.69
CA ILE A 65 -8.33 5.80 11.35
C ILE A 65 -9.39 4.85 10.80
N TYR A 66 -8.98 3.63 10.50
CA TYR A 66 -9.83 2.57 10.00
C TYR A 66 -9.86 1.39 10.96
N VAL A 67 -11.03 0.77 11.07
CA VAL A 67 -11.26 -0.50 11.75
C VAL A 67 -11.92 -1.46 10.79
N GLU A 68 -11.28 -2.60 10.52
CA GLU A 68 -11.85 -3.67 9.74
C GLU A 68 -12.97 -4.35 10.52
N THR A 69 -14.11 -4.58 9.87
CA THR A 69 -15.28 -5.26 10.47
C THR A 69 -15.88 -6.26 9.51
N ASN A 70 -16.71 -7.17 10.01
CA ASN A 70 -17.38 -8.19 9.16
C ASN A 70 -18.41 -7.61 8.18
N GLN A 71 -18.78 -6.34 8.30
CA GLN A 71 -19.83 -5.73 7.50
C GLN A 71 -19.27 -4.75 6.45
N ALA A 72 -18.38 -3.87 6.87
CA ALA A 72 -17.70 -2.87 6.05
C ALA A 72 -16.54 -2.26 6.82
N LEU A 73 -15.61 -1.62 6.14
CA LEU A 73 -14.53 -0.87 6.77
C LEU A 73 -15.10 0.35 7.51
N ALA A 74 -14.98 0.38 8.84
CA ALA A 74 -15.33 1.58 9.62
C ALA A 74 -14.16 2.56 9.54
N GLY A 75 -14.40 3.79 9.07
CA GLY A 75 -13.34 4.79 8.90
C GLY A 75 -13.78 6.13 9.46
N MET A 76 -12.94 6.76 10.28
CA MET A 76 -13.18 8.06 10.89
C MET A 76 -12.12 9.06 10.47
N LEU A 77 -12.53 10.23 9.96
CA LEU A 77 -11.65 11.33 9.65
C LEU A 77 -11.17 11.98 10.98
N ILE A 78 -9.86 12.16 11.10
CA ILE A 78 -9.25 12.77 12.31
C ILE A 78 -8.47 14.04 12.01
N ALA A 79 -7.97 14.22 10.75
CA ALA A 79 -7.27 15.44 10.38
C ALA A 79 -7.48 15.80 8.90
N ILE A 80 -7.45 17.10 8.61
CA ILE A 80 -7.45 17.68 7.26
C ILE A 80 -6.23 18.59 7.14
N ASN A 81 -5.42 18.42 6.08
CA ASN A 81 -4.18 19.16 5.87
C ASN A 81 -3.26 19.13 7.10
N ASP A 82 -3.16 17.93 7.69
CA ASP A 82 -2.35 17.62 8.88
C ASP A 82 -2.72 18.45 10.12
N ARG A 83 -3.95 18.97 10.17
CA ARG A 83 -4.52 19.67 11.32
C ARG A 83 -5.71 18.88 11.86
N PRO A 84 -5.87 18.81 13.18
CA PRO A 84 -7.07 18.22 13.80
C PRO A 84 -8.34 18.86 13.26
N LEU A 85 -9.45 18.11 13.31
CA LEU A 85 -10.74 18.61 12.88
C LEU A 85 -11.25 19.73 13.81
N THR A 86 -11.95 20.71 13.24
CA THR A 86 -12.72 21.66 14.04
C THR A 86 -13.91 20.96 14.72
N PRO A 87 -14.48 21.52 15.80
CA PRO A 87 -15.67 20.94 16.45
C PRO A 87 -16.84 20.67 15.51
N GLU A 88 -17.04 21.53 14.51
CA GLU A 88 -18.07 21.37 13.49
C GLU A 88 -17.77 20.17 12.57
N GLN A 89 -16.51 19.98 12.18
CA GLN A 89 -16.07 18.87 11.37
C GLN A 89 -16.18 17.55 12.14
N GLN A 90 -15.79 17.52 13.42
CA GLN A 90 -15.95 16.36 14.31
C GLN A 90 -17.42 15.98 14.46
N SER A 91 -18.30 16.98 14.67
CA SER A 91 -19.74 16.74 14.75
C SER A 91 -20.29 16.17 13.44
N ALA A 92 -19.87 16.69 12.30
CA ALA A 92 -20.28 16.19 10.99
C ALA A 92 -19.82 14.74 10.76
N GLU A 93 -18.58 14.40 11.12
CA GLU A 93 -18.06 13.03 11.02
C GLU A 93 -18.78 12.07 11.95
N SER A 94 -19.03 12.46 13.21
CA SER A 94 -19.81 11.67 14.16
C SER A 94 -21.24 11.41 13.68
N ASN A 95 -21.91 12.42 13.11
CA ASN A 95 -23.24 12.27 12.51
C ASN A 95 -23.22 11.36 11.28
N HIS A 96 -22.17 11.43 10.45
CA HIS A 96 -21.99 10.54 9.32
C HIS A 96 -21.89 9.08 9.76
N LEU A 97 -21.04 8.79 10.76
CA LEU A 97 -20.88 7.44 11.32
C LEU A 97 -22.17 6.93 11.97
N ALA A 98 -22.87 7.79 12.73
CA ALA A 98 -24.17 7.46 13.30
C ALA A 98 -25.22 7.14 12.23
N SER A 99 -25.23 7.88 11.13
CA SER A 99 -26.10 7.61 9.97
C SER A 99 -25.84 6.24 9.36
N LEU A 100 -24.58 5.81 9.23
CA LEU A 100 -24.24 4.48 8.72
C LEU A 100 -24.68 3.36 9.68
N ILE A 101 -24.56 3.56 11.00
CA ILE A 101 -25.04 2.60 12.01
C ILE A 101 -26.56 2.46 11.94
N ASN A 102 -27.28 3.58 11.82
CA ASN A 102 -28.73 3.61 11.88
C ASN A 102 -29.43 3.32 10.55
N ASN A 103 -28.67 3.22 9.45
CA ASN A 103 -29.22 2.95 8.12
C ASN A 103 -28.56 1.71 7.48
N PRO A 104 -29.15 0.51 7.70
CA PRO A 104 -28.60 -0.74 7.14
C PRO A 104 -28.49 -0.75 5.61
N GLU A 105 -29.33 0.03 4.91
CA GLU A 105 -29.24 0.12 3.44
C GLU A 105 -28.00 0.90 3.00
N GLN A 106 -27.69 2.02 3.64
CA GLN A 106 -26.47 2.78 3.36
C GLN A 106 -25.23 1.95 3.69
N LEU A 107 -25.22 1.22 4.81
CA LEU A 107 -24.12 0.35 5.17
C LEU A 107 -23.92 -0.77 4.14
N ARG A 108 -24.99 -1.40 3.66
CA ARG A 108 -24.91 -2.40 2.58
C ARG A 108 -24.37 -1.81 1.27
N LYS A 109 -24.79 -0.60 0.90
CA LYS A 109 -24.26 0.09 -0.30
C LYS A 109 -22.76 0.39 -0.16
N LYS A 110 -22.32 0.78 1.05
CA LYS A 110 -20.89 0.97 1.36
C LYS A 110 -20.12 -0.35 1.20
N ALA A 111 -20.56 -1.41 1.86
CA ALA A 111 -19.94 -2.74 1.77
C ALA A 111 -19.87 -3.27 0.32
N ALA A 112 -20.93 -3.07 -0.46
CA ALA A 112 -20.96 -3.49 -1.87
C ALA A 112 -19.93 -2.75 -2.73
N ARG A 113 -19.72 -1.45 -2.49
CA ARG A 113 -18.68 -0.66 -3.19
C ARG A 113 -17.28 -1.10 -2.81
N GLU A 114 -17.02 -1.33 -1.51
CA GLU A 114 -15.73 -1.82 -1.02
C GLU A 114 -15.39 -3.16 -1.64
N LYS A 115 -16.37 -4.08 -1.66
CA LYS A 115 -16.19 -5.37 -2.30
C LYS A 115 -15.95 -5.25 -3.81
N GLU A 116 -16.63 -4.35 -4.52
CA GLU A 116 -16.37 -4.11 -5.94
C GLU A 116 -14.95 -3.61 -6.19
N ASP A 117 -14.44 -2.72 -5.33
CA ASP A 117 -13.08 -2.20 -5.41
C ASP A 117 -12.03 -3.28 -5.09
N GLU A 118 -12.29 -4.11 -4.07
CA GLU A 118 -11.47 -5.28 -3.75
C GLU A 118 -11.43 -6.29 -4.90
N ASP A 119 -12.60 -6.67 -5.43
CA ASP A 119 -12.72 -7.61 -6.55
C ASP A 119 -12.00 -7.06 -7.80
N ARG A 120 -12.01 -5.74 -8.02
CA ARG A 120 -11.27 -5.09 -9.11
C ARG A 120 -9.76 -5.20 -8.90
N SER A 121 -9.28 -4.92 -7.69
CA SER A 121 -7.87 -5.03 -7.33
C SER A 121 -7.39 -6.48 -7.47
N LEU A 122 -8.18 -7.44 -6.97
CA LEU A 122 -7.86 -8.86 -7.04
C LEU A 122 -7.81 -9.39 -8.48
N ARG A 123 -8.65 -8.86 -9.40
CA ARG A 123 -8.58 -9.18 -10.83
C ARG A 123 -7.25 -8.74 -11.44
N ILE A 124 -6.78 -7.54 -11.09
CA ILE A 124 -5.46 -7.06 -11.56
C ILE A 124 -4.35 -7.99 -11.04
N VAL A 125 -4.35 -8.33 -9.74
CA VAL A 125 -3.35 -9.24 -9.17
C VAL A 125 -3.38 -10.60 -9.86
N LYS A 126 -4.55 -11.19 -10.06
CA LYS A 126 -4.72 -12.49 -10.75
C LYS A 126 -4.22 -12.48 -12.19
N ALA A 127 -4.27 -11.33 -12.86
CA ALA A 127 -3.81 -11.20 -14.25
C ALA A 127 -2.29 -11.07 -14.39
N LEU A 128 -1.55 -10.71 -13.33
CA LEU A 128 -0.11 -10.45 -13.39
C LEU A 128 0.69 -11.58 -14.06
N PRO A 129 0.49 -12.87 -13.72
CA PRO A 129 1.30 -13.95 -14.29
C PRO A 129 1.20 -14.06 -15.82
N ASP A 130 0.04 -13.75 -16.39
CA ASP A 130 -0.23 -13.91 -17.82
C ASP A 130 -0.04 -12.61 -18.59
N ALA A 131 -0.27 -11.47 -17.92
CA ALA A 131 -0.20 -10.14 -18.54
C ALA A 131 1.23 -9.70 -18.89
N PHE A 132 2.23 -10.28 -18.22
CA PHE A 132 3.62 -9.82 -18.36
C PHE A 132 4.61 -10.94 -18.61
N CYS A 133 5.73 -10.57 -19.26
CA CYS A 133 6.97 -11.33 -19.28
C CYS A 133 7.89 -10.78 -18.18
N TYR A 134 8.54 -11.68 -17.43
CA TYR A 134 9.36 -11.36 -16.27
C TYR A 134 10.81 -11.76 -16.47
N GLU A 135 11.72 -10.92 -15.95
CA GLU A 135 13.16 -11.15 -15.96
C GLU A 135 13.75 -10.84 -14.58
N TYR A 136 14.63 -11.70 -14.05
CA TYR A 136 15.35 -11.42 -12.80
C TYR A 136 16.22 -10.17 -12.96
N ALA A 137 16.13 -9.28 -11.95
CA ALA A 137 16.85 -8.00 -11.96
C ALA A 137 17.68 -7.77 -10.67
N GLY A 138 17.94 -8.85 -9.92
CA GLY A 138 18.74 -8.82 -8.70
C GLY A 138 17.90 -8.94 -7.43
N THR A 139 18.42 -8.39 -6.34
CA THR A 139 17.79 -8.41 -5.02
C THR A 139 17.82 -7.01 -4.40
N GLU A 140 16.88 -6.77 -3.47
CA GLU A 140 16.81 -5.58 -2.63
C GLU A 140 16.57 -6.01 -1.18
N SER A 141 17.11 -5.29 -0.20
CA SER A 141 16.85 -5.59 1.21
C SER A 141 15.50 -5.01 1.63
N GLY A 142 14.71 -5.80 2.33
CA GLY A 142 13.49 -5.32 2.97
C GLY A 142 13.77 -4.21 3.98
N ALA A 143 12.83 -3.30 4.13
CA ALA A 143 12.90 -2.14 5.00
C ALA A 143 11.58 -1.95 5.75
N ALA A 144 11.50 -0.97 6.64
CA ALA A 144 10.24 -0.63 7.30
C ALA A 144 9.16 -0.30 6.25
N GLY A 145 8.05 -1.04 6.30
CA GLY A 145 6.95 -0.90 5.34
C GLY A 145 7.19 -1.58 3.97
N LEU A 146 8.33 -2.22 3.75
CA LEU A 146 8.66 -2.92 2.51
C LEU A 146 9.17 -4.32 2.82
N GLY A 147 8.35 -5.33 2.63
CA GLY A 147 8.70 -6.69 2.98
C GLY A 147 8.96 -6.85 4.48
N LYS A 148 9.80 -7.79 4.84
CA LYS A 148 10.33 -7.91 6.21
C LYS A 148 11.70 -7.27 6.28
N THR A 149 11.90 -6.38 7.25
CA THR A 149 13.13 -5.62 7.40
C THR A 149 14.36 -6.52 7.47
N GLY A 150 15.34 -6.29 6.60
CA GLY A 150 16.59 -7.02 6.51
C GLY A 150 16.54 -8.28 5.66
N ASP A 151 15.37 -8.82 5.33
CA ASP A 151 15.25 -10.01 4.48
C ASP A 151 15.48 -9.65 3.00
N PRO A 152 16.09 -10.55 2.21
CA PRO A 152 16.31 -10.31 0.79
C PRO A 152 15.00 -10.45 0.01
N LEU A 153 14.67 -9.44 -0.78
CA LEU A 153 13.56 -9.42 -1.72
C LEU A 153 14.10 -9.66 -3.13
N VAL A 154 13.47 -10.55 -3.88
CA VAL A 154 13.78 -10.78 -5.29
C VAL A 154 13.18 -9.67 -6.13
N ARG A 155 14.01 -9.02 -6.95
CA ARG A 155 13.58 -8.02 -7.92
C ARG A 155 13.37 -8.64 -9.29
N LEU A 156 12.22 -8.38 -9.88
CA LEU A 156 11.87 -8.77 -11.24
C LEU A 156 11.48 -7.53 -12.05
N ASN A 157 12.05 -7.40 -13.23
CA ASN A 157 11.52 -6.47 -14.23
C ASN A 157 10.36 -7.12 -14.97
N PHE A 158 9.34 -6.33 -15.30
CA PHE A 158 8.22 -6.79 -16.12
C PHE A 158 7.95 -5.88 -17.32
N LYS A 159 7.49 -6.49 -18.41
CA LYS A 159 7.01 -5.84 -19.62
C LYS A 159 5.79 -6.60 -20.14
N PRO A 160 4.89 -5.95 -20.94
CA PRO A 160 3.71 -6.63 -21.44
C PRO A 160 4.05 -7.92 -22.18
N ASN A 161 3.23 -8.93 -21.96
CA ASN A 161 3.24 -10.15 -22.75
C ASN A 161 2.45 -9.88 -24.04
N PRO A 162 3.07 -9.95 -25.25
CA PRO A 162 2.36 -9.69 -26.50
C PRO A 162 1.22 -10.66 -26.81
N ALA A 163 1.23 -11.85 -26.19
CA ALA A 163 0.20 -12.86 -26.35
C ALA A 163 -0.98 -12.69 -25.39
N TYR A 164 -0.89 -11.75 -24.43
CA TYR A 164 -1.95 -11.54 -23.46
C TYR A 164 -3.15 -10.84 -24.08
N ILE A 165 -4.33 -11.45 -23.94
CA ILE A 165 -5.61 -10.88 -24.34
C ILE A 165 -6.38 -10.50 -23.06
N PRO A 166 -6.52 -9.20 -22.75
CA PRO A 166 -7.20 -8.77 -21.53
C PRO A 166 -8.68 -9.18 -21.55
N PRO A 167 -9.20 -9.85 -20.51
CA PRO A 167 -10.59 -10.29 -20.45
C PRO A 167 -11.57 -9.12 -20.27
N SER A 168 -11.10 -7.99 -19.73
CA SER A 168 -11.93 -6.79 -19.54
C SER A 168 -11.10 -5.50 -19.68
N ARG A 169 -11.79 -4.35 -19.58
CA ARG A 169 -11.13 -3.03 -19.57
C ARG A 169 -10.27 -2.79 -18.34
N VAL A 170 -10.57 -3.44 -17.24
CA VAL A 170 -9.76 -3.31 -16.01
C VAL A 170 -8.36 -3.87 -16.27
N GLU A 171 -8.28 -5.05 -16.87
CA GLU A 171 -7.00 -5.70 -17.18
C GLU A 171 -6.32 -5.10 -18.43
N GLN A 172 -7.07 -4.38 -19.26
CA GLN A 172 -6.52 -3.75 -20.47
C GLN A 172 -5.41 -2.74 -20.14
N VAL A 173 -5.43 -2.10 -18.97
CA VAL A 173 -4.38 -1.18 -18.53
C VAL A 173 -3.01 -1.85 -18.50
N LEU A 174 -2.96 -3.15 -18.20
CA LEU A 174 -1.71 -3.93 -18.08
C LEU A 174 -0.96 -4.01 -19.42
N THR A 175 -1.65 -3.93 -20.56
CA THR A 175 -1.02 -4.01 -21.89
C THR A 175 -0.10 -2.82 -22.21
N GLY A 176 -0.23 -1.71 -21.49
CA GLY A 176 0.61 -0.52 -21.63
C GLY A 176 1.60 -0.32 -20.49
N MET A 177 1.71 -1.26 -19.55
CA MET A 177 2.52 -1.09 -18.35
C MET A 177 3.84 -1.85 -18.44
N LYS A 178 4.90 -1.25 -17.87
CA LYS A 178 6.18 -1.90 -17.56
C LYS A 178 6.66 -1.42 -16.21
N GLY A 179 7.53 -2.18 -15.58
CA GLY A 179 8.04 -1.79 -14.26
C GLY A 179 8.78 -2.90 -13.54
N GLU A 180 8.67 -2.89 -12.22
CA GLU A 180 9.36 -3.81 -11.32
C GLU A 180 8.41 -4.43 -10.30
N LEU A 181 8.70 -5.68 -9.93
CA LEU A 181 8.13 -6.35 -8.75
C LEU A 181 9.24 -6.62 -7.74
N LEU A 182 8.92 -6.49 -6.45
CA LEU A 182 9.70 -7.08 -5.37
C LEU A 182 8.87 -8.17 -4.71
N ILE A 183 9.47 -9.35 -4.58
CA ILE A 183 8.84 -10.53 -3.99
C ILE A 183 9.69 -11.01 -2.83
N ASP A 184 9.06 -11.28 -1.70
CA ASP A 184 9.67 -12.06 -0.62
C ASP A 184 9.64 -13.54 -1.02
N PRO A 185 10.81 -14.15 -1.31
CA PRO A 185 10.85 -15.54 -1.78
C PRO A 185 10.57 -16.56 -0.68
N GLN A 186 10.64 -16.19 0.60
CA GLN A 186 10.42 -17.08 1.73
C GLN A 186 8.93 -17.24 2.02
N THR A 187 8.21 -16.13 2.01
CA THR A 187 6.77 -16.09 2.30
C THR A 187 5.92 -16.08 1.04
N LEU A 188 6.52 -15.97 -0.14
CA LEU A 188 5.84 -15.82 -1.43
C LEU A 188 4.82 -14.66 -1.39
N ARG A 189 5.23 -13.52 -0.78
CA ARG A 189 4.42 -12.30 -0.71
C ARG A 189 4.96 -11.24 -1.66
N LEU A 190 4.04 -10.48 -2.25
CA LEU A 190 4.37 -9.33 -3.09
C LEU A 190 4.72 -8.14 -2.20
N ALA A 191 6.01 -7.78 -2.11
CA ALA A 191 6.45 -6.65 -1.29
C ALA A 191 6.23 -5.30 -1.99
N ARG A 192 6.42 -5.22 -3.33
CA ARG A 192 6.17 -4.00 -4.11
C ARG A 192 5.80 -4.34 -5.55
N ILE A 193 4.87 -3.61 -6.09
CA ILE A 193 4.65 -3.45 -7.52
C ILE A 193 4.80 -1.99 -7.88
N ASP A 194 5.66 -1.68 -8.85
CA ASP A 194 5.95 -0.34 -9.34
C ASP A 194 5.83 -0.34 -10.86
N GLY A 195 4.85 0.37 -11.39
CA GLY A 195 4.52 0.33 -12.81
C GLY A 195 4.32 1.69 -13.43
N THR A 196 4.76 1.83 -14.66
CA THR A 196 4.58 3.04 -15.47
C THR A 196 3.92 2.69 -16.80
N LEU A 197 2.94 3.47 -17.23
CA LEU A 197 2.39 3.43 -18.58
C LEU A 197 3.43 3.95 -19.57
N PHE A 198 4.09 3.05 -20.29
CA PHE A 198 5.10 3.43 -21.27
C PHE A 198 4.48 3.84 -22.63
N GLN A 199 3.19 3.58 -22.80
CA GLN A 199 2.37 4.00 -23.94
C GLN A 199 0.95 4.33 -23.50
N GLU A 200 0.21 5.03 -24.36
CA GLU A 200 -1.22 5.27 -24.15
C GLU A 200 -2.00 3.96 -24.20
N VAL A 201 -3.00 3.82 -23.32
CA VAL A 201 -3.93 2.68 -23.33
C VAL A 201 -5.33 3.16 -23.64
N THR A 202 -5.85 2.77 -24.79
CA THR A 202 -7.18 3.16 -25.27
C THR A 202 -8.24 2.13 -24.90
N PHE A 203 -9.47 2.58 -24.64
CA PHE A 203 -10.61 1.74 -24.30
C PHE A 203 -11.71 1.91 -25.34
N GLY A 204 -12.30 0.78 -25.77
CA GLY A 204 -13.37 0.80 -26.75
C GLY A 204 -12.98 1.53 -28.05
N TRP A 205 -11.79 1.20 -28.59
CA TRP A 205 -11.23 1.76 -29.83
C TRP A 205 -11.02 3.28 -29.76
N GLY A 206 -10.73 3.78 -28.53
CA GLY A 206 -10.54 5.20 -28.27
C GLY A 206 -11.83 6.00 -27.99
N ILE A 207 -12.99 5.46 -28.34
CA ILE A 207 -14.29 6.16 -28.18
C ILE A 207 -14.66 6.28 -26.68
N LEU A 208 -14.38 5.25 -25.89
CA LEU A 208 -14.72 5.23 -24.45
C LEU A 208 -13.70 5.96 -23.60
N GLY A 209 -12.51 6.23 -24.14
CA GLY A 209 -11.45 6.98 -23.48
C GLY A 209 -10.08 6.35 -23.63
N HIS A 210 -9.12 6.94 -22.92
CA HIS A 210 -7.74 6.47 -22.85
C HIS A 210 -7.09 6.89 -21.54
N LEU A 211 -6.02 6.20 -21.18
CA LEU A 211 -5.05 6.63 -20.18
C LEU A 211 -3.77 7.09 -20.88
N ASP A 212 -3.25 8.22 -20.43
CA ASP A 212 -2.08 8.84 -21.01
C ASP A 212 -0.81 8.05 -20.69
N LYS A 213 0.15 8.08 -21.62
CA LYS A 213 1.53 7.67 -21.37
C LYS A 213 2.13 8.46 -20.22
N GLY A 214 2.96 7.83 -19.40
CA GLY A 214 3.64 8.43 -18.24
C GLY A 214 2.88 8.28 -16.93
N GLY A 215 1.64 7.73 -16.96
CA GLY A 215 0.94 7.35 -15.75
C GLY A 215 1.76 6.36 -14.92
N HIS A 216 1.73 6.51 -13.60
CA HIS A 216 2.53 5.72 -12.67
C HIS A 216 1.68 5.23 -11.51
N PHE A 217 1.94 4.00 -11.05
CA PHE A 217 1.40 3.49 -9.79
C PHE A 217 2.47 2.70 -9.03
N ARG A 218 2.39 2.77 -7.71
CA ARG A 218 3.17 1.96 -6.79
C ARG A 218 2.28 1.49 -5.64
N VAL A 219 2.41 0.22 -5.29
CA VAL A 219 1.84 -0.36 -4.08
C VAL A 219 2.95 -1.09 -3.35
N GLN A 220 3.10 -0.82 -2.06
CA GLN A 220 4.03 -1.51 -1.17
C GLN A 220 3.27 -2.27 -0.10
N GLN A 221 3.80 -3.42 0.25
CA GLN A 221 3.35 -4.24 1.36
C GLN A 221 4.55 -4.59 2.24
N GLY A 222 4.30 -4.73 3.53
CA GLY A 222 5.32 -5.16 4.48
C GLY A 222 4.76 -6.02 5.58
N ASN A 223 5.66 -6.70 6.27
CA ASN A 223 5.34 -7.37 7.52
C ASN A 223 5.02 -6.31 8.57
N LEU A 224 3.84 -6.40 9.18
CA LEU A 224 3.33 -5.41 10.13
C LEU A 224 3.87 -5.62 11.56
N GLY A 225 4.63 -6.67 11.81
CA GLY A 225 5.15 -7.00 13.15
C GLY A 225 4.09 -7.45 14.15
N LEU A 226 2.89 -7.80 13.70
CA LEU A 226 1.72 -8.11 14.53
C LEU A 226 1.51 -9.62 14.74
N GLY A 227 2.58 -10.41 14.80
CA GLY A 227 2.53 -11.86 14.94
C GLY A 227 2.79 -12.61 13.65
N ASP A 228 2.50 -13.91 13.61
CA ASP A 228 2.91 -14.82 12.56
C ASP A 228 2.38 -14.43 11.17
N GLY A 229 3.19 -13.66 10.43
CA GLY A 229 2.98 -13.42 9.02
C GLY A 229 1.95 -12.35 8.66
N ALA A 230 1.58 -11.46 9.59
CA ALA A 230 0.71 -10.32 9.28
C ALA A 230 1.37 -9.40 8.24
N TRP A 231 0.82 -9.37 7.03
CA TRP A 231 1.21 -8.50 5.94
C TRP A 231 0.10 -7.53 5.63
N GLY A 232 0.46 -6.29 5.30
CA GLY A 232 -0.49 -5.27 4.88
C GLY A 232 0.11 -4.26 3.94
N ILE A 233 -0.77 -3.55 3.24
CA ILE A 233 -0.38 -2.42 2.41
C ILE A 233 0.09 -1.30 3.33
N THR A 234 1.26 -0.74 3.03
CA THR A 234 1.89 0.35 3.80
C THR A 234 1.96 1.64 2.99
N GLU A 235 2.00 1.53 1.65
CA GLU A 235 2.03 2.68 0.77
C GLU A 235 1.27 2.38 -0.54
N MET A 236 0.50 3.37 -1.00
CA MET A 236 -0.08 3.40 -2.34
C MET A 236 0.19 4.76 -2.98
N ASN A 237 0.77 4.75 -4.16
CA ASN A 237 0.98 5.96 -4.97
C ASN A 237 0.34 5.77 -6.33
N LEU A 238 -0.51 6.71 -6.73
CA LEU A 238 -1.19 6.70 -8.00
C LEU A 238 -1.09 8.07 -8.65
N ASN A 239 -0.57 8.11 -9.85
CA ASN A 239 -0.53 9.31 -10.70
C ASN A 239 -0.89 8.90 -12.12
N MET A 240 -2.16 9.04 -12.48
CA MET A 240 -2.67 8.68 -13.81
C MET A 240 -3.55 9.79 -14.35
N SER A 241 -3.42 10.06 -15.64
CA SER A 241 -4.27 10.97 -16.38
C SER A 241 -4.84 10.30 -17.62
N GLY A 242 -5.81 10.94 -18.24
CA GLY A 242 -6.45 10.43 -19.44
C GLY A 242 -7.73 11.18 -19.79
N LYS A 243 -8.56 10.58 -20.63
CA LYS A 243 -9.87 11.10 -21.01
C LYS A 243 -10.95 10.01 -21.02
N ILE A 244 -12.16 10.39 -20.68
CA ILE A 244 -13.37 9.56 -20.81
C ILE A 244 -14.29 10.21 -21.82
N LEU A 245 -14.90 9.40 -22.70
CA LEU A 245 -15.83 9.84 -23.73
C LEU A 245 -15.30 11.00 -24.58
N MET A 246 -13.99 10.99 -24.86
CA MET A 246 -13.25 11.97 -25.65
C MET A 246 -13.20 13.40 -25.08
N PHE A 247 -14.09 13.77 -24.14
CA PHE A 247 -14.24 15.15 -23.68
C PHE A 247 -13.91 15.37 -22.21
N LYS A 248 -14.15 14.38 -21.35
CA LYS A 248 -13.97 14.52 -19.89
C LYS A 248 -12.55 14.12 -19.48
N SER A 249 -11.75 15.07 -19.04
CA SER A 249 -10.44 14.81 -18.47
C SER A 249 -10.56 13.96 -17.20
N LEU A 250 -9.69 12.98 -17.10
CA LEU A 250 -9.52 12.09 -15.97
C LEU A 250 -8.16 12.37 -15.35
N SER A 251 -8.10 12.56 -14.05
CA SER A 251 -6.85 12.70 -13.31
C SER A 251 -7.00 12.04 -11.94
N PHE A 252 -6.15 11.06 -11.70
CA PHE A 252 -6.02 10.38 -10.41
C PHE A 252 -4.62 10.65 -9.88
N VAL A 253 -4.52 11.50 -8.87
CA VAL A 253 -3.27 11.75 -8.17
C VAL A 253 -3.52 11.55 -6.68
N SER A 254 -2.90 10.54 -6.12
CA SER A 254 -2.95 10.29 -4.68
C SER A 254 -1.68 9.58 -4.21
N ASN A 255 -1.22 9.97 -3.03
CA ASN A 255 -0.25 9.23 -2.24
C ASN A 255 -0.92 8.89 -0.92
N GLU A 256 -0.90 7.63 -0.54
CA GLU A 256 -1.51 7.14 0.69
C GLU A 256 -0.49 6.29 1.44
N VAL A 257 -0.28 6.63 2.71
CA VAL A 257 0.59 5.90 3.64
C VAL A 257 -0.29 5.32 4.73
N LEU A 258 -0.14 4.03 4.97
CA LEU A 258 -0.84 3.29 6.02
C LEU A 258 0.15 2.94 7.13
N SER A 259 -0.23 3.20 8.38
CA SER A 259 0.62 3.03 9.56
C SER A 259 -0.20 2.65 10.79
N ASP A 260 0.49 2.49 11.92
CA ASP A 260 -0.14 2.30 13.24
C ASP A 260 -1.12 1.11 13.25
N PHE A 261 -0.66 -0.01 12.70
CA PHE A 261 -1.46 -1.23 12.63
C PHE A 261 -1.57 -1.88 13.99
N HIS A 262 -2.81 -2.25 14.37
CA HIS A 262 -3.11 -2.99 15.61
C HIS A 262 -4.05 -4.14 15.30
N LEU A 263 -3.79 -5.30 15.91
CA LEU A 263 -4.69 -6.45 15.80
C LEU A 263 -5.99 -6.22 16.57
N LEU A 264 -7.09 -6.66 15.97
CA LEU A 264 -8.42 -6.59 16.54
C LEU A 264 -9.08 -7.98 16.60
N PRO A 265 -10.10 -8.17 17.44
CA PRO A 265 -10.91 -9.38 17.42
C PRO A 265 -11.55 -9.63 16.05
N SER A 266 -11.55 -10.88 15.60
CA SER A 266 -12.00 -11.29 14.25
C SER A 266 -13.51 -11.17 14.01
N LYS A 267 -14.33 -10.77 14.98
CA LYS A 267 -15.81 -10.70 14.85
C LYS A 267 -16.33 -9.37 15.37
N LEU A 268 -16.07 -8.31 14.59
CA LEU A 268 -16.58 -6.97 14.91
C LEU A 268 -17.72 -6.59 13.99
N THR A 269 -18.83 -6.09 14.56
CA THR A 269 -19.86 -5.37 13.81
C THR A 269 -19.38 -3.97 13.48
N PHE A 270 -20.00 -3.32 12.48
CA PHE A 270 -19.66 -1.94 12.11
C PHE A 270 -19.85 -0.99 13.31
N ALA A 271 -20.90 -1.15 14.11
CA ALA A 271 -21.15 -0.34 15.31
C ALA A 271 -20.04 -0.50 16.35
N GLN A 272 -19.53 -1.72 16.58
CA GLN A 272 -18.40 -1.97 17.47
C GLN A 272 -17.11 -1.34 16.91
N GLY A 273 -16.89 -1.43 15.60
CA GLY A 273 -15.77 -0.75 14.95
C GLY A 273 -15.81 0.76 15.14
N VAL A 274 -16.97 1.40 14.99
CA VAL A 274 -17.15 2.83 15.25
C VAL A 274 -16.90 3.18 16.73
N GLN A 275 -17.29 2.29 17.66
CA GLN A 275 -17.01 2.53 19.09
C GLN A 275 -15.49 2.50 19.39
N ILE A 276 -14.74 1.58 18.77
CA ILE A 276 -13.27 1.54 18.87
C ILE A 276 -12.66 2.84 18.33
N LEU A 277 -13.13 3.32 17.16
CA LEU A 277 -12.67 4.58 16.57
C LEU A 277 -12.86 5.78 17.48
N LYS A 278 -14.01 5.89 18.16
CA LYS A 278 -14.28 6.97 19.11
C LYS A 278 -13.35 6.92 20.31
N THR A 279 -13.11 5.73 20.86
CA THR A 279 -12.17 5.55 21.97
C THR A 279 -10.74 5.95 21.57
N GLU A 280 -10.35 5.66 20.33
CA GLU A 280 -9.03 6.04 19.82
C GLU A 280 -8.91 7.54 19.57
N GLU A 281 -9.98 8.19 19.05
CA GLU A 281 -10.03 9.67 18.93
C GLU A 281 -9.86 10.36 20.28
N GLU A 282 -10.54 9.86 21.34
CA GLU A 282 -10.42 10.40 22.69
C GLU A 282 -8.99 10.27 23.26
N LYS A 283 -8.30 9.15 22.99
CA LYS A 283 -6.90 8.98 23.40
C LYS A 283 -5.99 9.99 22.71
N LEU A 284 -6.12 10.14 21.39
CA LEU A 284 -5.32 11.09 20.61
C LEU A 284 -5.54 12.53 21.10
N ALA A 285 -6.77 12.91 21.44
CA ALA A 285 -7.07 14.22 21.99
C ALA A 285 -6.42 14.46 23.38
N HIS A 286 -6.27 13.41 24.18
CA HIS A 286 -5.58 13.49 25.47
C HIS A 286 -4.07 13.60 25.31
N ASP A 287 -3.47 12.86 24.39
CA ASP A 287 -2.02 12.90 24.14
C ASP A 287 -1.56 14.26 23.60
N ASP A 288 -2.35 14.91 22.74
CA ASP A 288 -2.07 16.25 22.23
C ASP A 288 -2.17 17.35 23.32
N HIS A 289 -2.82 17.07 24.47
CA HIS A 289 -2.99 17.99 25.59
C HIS A 289 -2.09 17.68 26.79
N ALA A 290 -1.27 16.61 26.74
CA ALA A 290 -0.30 16.32 27.77
C ALA A 290 0.83 17.37 27.74
N PRO A 291 1.05 18.19 28.79
CA PRO A 291 2.12 19.18 28.80
C PRO A 291 3.47 18.46 28.73
N ASP A 292 4.35 19.01 27.91
CA ASP A 292 5.75 18.56 27.75
C ASP A 292 6.47 18.63 29.11
N SER A 293 6.37 17.54 29.89
CA SER A 293 6.89 17.47 31.26
C SER A 293 8.43 17.32 31.30
N ALA A 294 9.12 17.61 30.22
CA ALA A 294 10.58 17.52 30.11
C ALA A 294 11.33 18.82 30.48
N GLU A 295 10.68 19.99 30.54
CA GLU A 295 11.38 21.28 30.85
C GLU A 295 11.37 21.70 32.32
N ALA A 296 10.59 21.07 33.21
CA ALA A 296 10.42 21.54 34.62
C ALA A 296 11.50 21.02 35.56
N LYS A 297 12.58 20.37 35.13
CA LYS A 297 13.65 19.83 36.02
C LYS A 297 15.00 20.50 35.91
N LYS A 298 15.16 21.65 35.30
CA LYS A 298 16.45 22.33 35.16
C LYS A 298 16.62 23.62 35.96
N ASP A 299 15.63 24.05 36.77
CA ASP A 299 15.71 25.34 37.46
C ASP A 299 15.66 25.27 38.99
N GLN A 300 15.98 24.11 39.59
CA GLN A 300 16.17 23.98 41.02
C GLN A 300 17.50 23.34 41.38
N SER A 301 18.59 23.86 40.83
CA SER A 301 19.94 23.57 41.32
C SER A 301 20.85 24.76 40.99
N ASN A 302 20.69 25.81 41.78
CA ASN A 302 21.76 26.77 42.02
C ASN A 302 21.55 27.37 43.43
#